data_500fab11af7c949de11a2d78d7311afa
#
_entry.id   500fab11af7c949de11a2d78d7311afa
#
_cell.length_a   1.000
_cell.length_b   1.000
_cell.length_c   1.000
_cell.angle_alpha   90.00
_cell.angle_beta   90.00
_cell.angle_gamma   90.00
#
_symmetry.space_group_name_H-M   'P 1'
#
loop_
_entity.id
_entity.type
_entity.pdbx_description
1 polymer ?
#
loop_
_entity_poly.entity_id
_entity_poly.type
_entity_poly.pdbx_seq_one_letter_code
_entity_poly.pdbx_strand_id
1 'polypeptide(L)'
;MEADRAQLHLVQTGSPQTPVPPPSSPRPHPAALRLLSLDAHGRVLDWINWQDATCLYARGAVAWTLGDPCLHVHGGVSRLTGEQSLIELHPIVASRGHARAHALSPTPTLTNTALFARDAHLCLYCGHEFSRPHLTRDHVLPLSTGGKDVWENVVTACFHCNSRKSNRTPQQAHMPLLAVPYRPSWIEHLILSNRNILADPMA
;
A
#
# COMPACT_ATOMS: atom_id res chain seq x y z
N MET A 1 -8.48 8.65 86.07
CA MET A 1 -7.27 8.01 85.57
C MET A 1 -7.68 7.04 84.51
N GLU A 2 -7.84 7.56 83.30
CA GLU A 2 -8.30 6.80 82.12
C GLU A 2 -7.09 6.53 81.22
N ALA A 3 -6.90 5.24 80.90
CA ALA A 3 -5.84 4.77 80.06
C ALA A 3 -6.29 4.88 78.58
N ASP A 4 -5.53 5.65 77.83
CA ASP A 4 -5.68 5.90 76.42
C ASP A 4 -5.33 4.64 75.64
N ARG A 5 -6.31 4.09 74.91
CA ARG A 5 -6.15 2.94 73.98
C ARG A 5 -5.76 3.45 72.62
N ALA A 6 -4.50 3.39 72.28
CA ALA A 6 -4.03 3.59 70.94
C ALA A 6 -4.53 2.51 69.98
N GLN A 7 -5.35 2.90 69.00
CA GLN A 7 -5.91 2.04 67.97
C GLN A 7 -4.94 1.93 66.80
N LEU A 8 -4.30 0.77 66.64
CA LEU A 8 -3.43 0.47 65.50
C LEU A 8 -4.26 0.30 64.23
N HIS A 9 -4.16 1.24 63.30
CA HIS A 9 -4.66 1.08 61.96
C HIS A 9 -3.70 0.22 61.14
N LEU A 10 -4.17 -0.98 60.73
CA LEU A 10 -3.51 -1.84 59.73
C LEU A 10 -3.62 -1.19 58.35
N VAL A 11 -2.48 -0.71 57.84
CA VAL A 11 -2.35 -0.28 56.45
C VAL A 11 -2.27 -1.56 55.62
N GLN A 12 -3.33 -1.84 54.85
CA GLN A 12 -3.29 -2.89 53.81
C GLN A 12 -2.35 -2.44 52.69
N THR A 13 -1.20 -3.07 52.61
CA THR A 13 -0.29 -2.95 51.45
C THR A 13 -0.92 -3.66 50.27
N GLY A 14 -1.50 -2.91 49.36
CA GLY A 14 -1.97 -3.42 48.05
C GLY A 14 -0.80 -4.00 47.27
N SER A 15 -0.93 -5.25 46.84
CA SER A 15 0.03 -5.91 45.97
C SER A 15 0.24 -5.07 44.71
N PRO A 16 1.48 -4.95 44.17
CA PRO A 16 1.72 -4.22 42.94
C PRO A 16 0.97 -4.91 41.78
N GLN A 17 0.00 -4.22 41.23
CA GLN A 17 -0.65 -4.63 39.99
C GLN A 17 0.38 -4.53 38.87
N THR A 18 0.75 -5.65 38.26
CA THR A 18 1.53 -5.69 37.03
C THR A 18 0.76 -4.95 35.96
N PRO A 19 1.37 -4.00 35.23
CA PRO A 19 0.69 -3.28 34.17
C PRO A 19 0.23 -4.27 33.10
N VAL A 20 -1.08 -4.30 32.86
CA VAL A 20 -1.67 -5.05 31.74
C VAL A 20 -1.08 -4.46 30.45
N PRO A 21 -0.42 -5.27 29.59
CA PRO A 21 0.08 -4.77 28.33
C PRO A 21 -1.09 -4.22 27.51
N PRO A 22 -0.90 -3.13 26.74
CA PRO A 22 -1.95 -2.57 25.90
C PRO A 22 -2.45 -3.65 24.94
N PRO A 23 -3.75 -3.64 24.57
CA PRO A 23 -4.30 -4.63 23.64
C PRO A 23 -3.49 -4.58 22.36
N SER A 24 -2.94 -5.74 21.95
CA SER A 24 -2.22 -5.89 20.70
C SER A 24 -3.12 -5.40 19.57
N SER A 25 -2.65 -4.43 18.79
CA SER A 25 -3.32 -3.95 17.57
C SER A 25 -3.78 -5.16 16.73
N PRO A 26 -4.99 -5.11 16.12
CA PRO A 26 -5.49 -6.22 15.33
C PRO A 26 -4.47 -6.55 14.24
N ARG A 27 -3.96 -7.79 14.25
CA ARG A 27 -3.02 -8.24 13.23
C ARG A 27 -3.73 -8.15 11.88
N PRO A 28 -3.13 -7.53 10.86
CA PRO A 28 -3.75 -7.43 9.55
C PRO A 28 -4.11 -8.83 9.05
N HIS A 29 -5.30 -8.96 8.46
CA HIS A 29 -5.75 -10.23 7.91
C HIS A 29 -4.75 -10.70 6.85
N PRO A 30 -4.24 -11.95 6.88
CA PRO A 30 -3.17 -12.42 6.00
C PRO A 30 -3.41 -12.12 4.52
N ALA A 31 -4.67 -12.13 4.07
CA ALA A 31 -5.04 -11.83 2.68
C ALA A 31 -4.73 -10.38 2.25
N ALA A 32 -4.63 -9.44 3.19
CA ALA A 32 -4.31 -8.04 2.91
C ALA A 32 -2.80 -7.74 3.02
N LEU A 33 -2.01 -8.67 3.59
CA LEU A 33 -0.58 -8.45 3.80
C LEU A 33 0.16 -8.38 2.46
N ARG A 34 0.85 -7.25 2.24
CA ARG A 34 1.76 -7.03 1.12
C ARG A 34 3.17 -6.80 1.63
N LEU A 35 4.13 -7.39 0.95
CA LEU A 35 5.55 -7.22 1.24
C LEU A 35 6.21 -6.50 0.07
N LEU A 36 7.16 -5.63 0.38
CA LEU A 36 7.92 -4.93 -0.64
C LEU A 36 9.01 -5.85 -1.20
N SER A 37 8.95 -6.14 -2.49
CA SER A 37 9.95 -6.93 -3.20
C SER A 37 11.01 -6.02 -3.81
N LEU A 38 12.28 -6.34 -3.57
CA LEU A 38 13.44 -5.66 -4.13
C LEU A 38 14.27 -6.63 -4.97
N ASP A 39 15.13 -6.10 -5.85
CA ASP A 39 16.25 -6.88 -6.40
C ASP A 39 17.39 -7.01 -5.37
N ALA A 40 18.40 -7.82 -5.69
CA ALA A 40 19.53 -8.02 -4.79
C ALA A 40 20.33 -6.73 -4.49
N HIS A 41 20.19 -5.70 -5.32
CA HIS A 41 20.84 -4.38 -5.20
C HIS A 41 19.97 -3.33 -4.50
N GLY A 42 18.78 -3.70 -4.03
CA GLY A 42 17.87 -2.81 -3.32
C GLY A 42 16.93 -1.97 -4.21
N ARG A 43 16.84 -2.27 -5.52
CA ARG A 43 15.86 -1.58 -6.39
C ARG A 43 14.47 -2.15 -6.15
N VAL A 44 13.49 -1.27 -6.03
CA VAL A 44 12.10 -1.65 -5.82
C VAL A 44 11.55 -2.32 -7.08
N LEU A 45 11.02 -3.52 -6.93
CA LEU A 45 10.40 -4.30 -8.00
C LEU A 45 8.88 -4.18 -7.98
N ASP A 46 8.24 -4.60 -6.89
CA ASP A 46 6.78 -4.64 -6.78
C ASP A 46 6.33 -4.91 -5.34
N TRP A 47 5.03 -4.78 -5.08
CA TRP A 47 4.37 -5.34 -3.91
C TRP A 47 3.95 -6.78 -4.19
N ILE A 48 4.40 -7.71 -3.37
CA ILE A 48 4.05 -9.13 -3.47
C ILE A 48 3.15 -9.55 -2.30
N ASN A 49 2.31 -10.55 -2.51
CA ASN A 49 1.52 -11.16 -1.45
C ASN A 49 2.41 -12.13 -0.63
N TRP A 50 1.90 -12.56 0.52
CA TRP A 50 2.63 -13.46 1.40
C TRP A 50 2.90 -14.84 0.75
N GLN A 51 2.01 -15.31 -0.14
CA GLN A 51 2.18 -16.60 -0.84
C GLN A 51 3.36 -16.53 -1.83
N ASP A 52 3.44 -15.46 -2.62
CA ASP A 52 4.55 -15.24 -3.54
C ASP A 52 5.88 -15.08 -2.78
N ALA A 53 5.86 -14.35 -1.66
CA ALA A 53 7.02 -14.24 -0.78
C ALA A 53 7.46 -15.61 -0.26
N THR A 54 6.53 -16.42 0.28
CA THR A 54 6.81 -17.78 0.77
C THR A 54 7.46 -18.63 -0.30
N CYS A 55 7.02 -18.51 -1.57
CA CYS A 55 7.65 -19.21 -2.70
C CYS A 55 9.10 -18.76 -2.93
N LEU A 56 9.45 -17.48 -2.73
CA LEU A 56 10.82 -17.00 -2.83
C LEU A 56 11.71 -17.63 -1.74
N TYR A 57 11.24 -17.68 -0.50
CA TYR A 57 11.96 -18.32 0.60
C TYR A 57 12.15 -19.82 0.36
N ALA A 58 11.09 -20.53 -0.01
CA ALA A 58 11.11 -21.98 -0.24
C ALA A 58 12.08 -22.37 -1.38
N ARG A 59 12.28 -21.50 -2.36
CA ARG A 59 13.21 -21.71 -3.49
C ARG A 59 14.65 -21.27 -3.19
N GLY A 60 14.91 -20.73 -1.99
CA GLY A 60 16.22 -20.14 -1.67
C GLY A 60 16.57 -18.91 -2.50
N ALA A 61 15.56 -18.26 -3.08
CA ALA A 61 15.73 -17.10 -3.95
C ALA A 61 15.90 -15.78 -3.19
N VAL A 62 15.74 -15.76 -1.88
CA VAL A 62 15.93 -14.58 -1.04
C VAL A 62 17.43 -14.29 -0.90
N ALA A 63 17.80 -13.03 -1.17
CA ALA A 63 19.17 -12.53 -1.02
C ALA A 63 19.40 -11.95 0.39
N TRP A 64 18.49 -11.11 0.83
CA TRP A 64 18.47 -10.46 2.15
C TRP A 64 17.05 -9.97 2.47
N THR A 65 16.81 -9.62 3.73
CA THR A 65 15.53 -9.12 4.24
C THR A 65 15.74 -7.92 5.15
N LEU A 66 14.70 -7.12 5.36
CA LEU A 66 14.74 -5.97 6.26
C LEU A 66 13.41 -5.83 7.02
N GLY A 67 13.51 -5.39 8.27
CA GLY A 67 12.40 -5.25 9.21
C GLY A 67 12.20 -6.51 10.06
N ASP A 68 11.38 -6.41 11.10
CA ASP A 68 11.03 -7.55 11.95
C ASP A 68 10.07 -8.49 11.22
N PRO A 69 10.08 -9.81 11.54
CA PRO A 69 9.15 -10.76 10.96
C PRO A 69 7.69 -10.33 11.14
N CYS A 70 6.95 -10.21 10.03
CA CYS A 70 5.55 -9.77 10.03
C CYS A 70 4.54 -10.93 9.91
N LEU A 71 4.99 -12.10 9.47
CA LEU A 71 4.16 -13.30 9.36
C LEU A 71 5.02 -14.57 9.48
N HIS A 72 4.48 -15.55 10.22
CA HIS A 72 5.06 -16.89 10.36
C HIS A 72 4.23 -17.88 9.55
N VAL A 73 4.85 -18.53 8.58
CA VAL A 73 4.20 -19.54 7.73
C VAL A 73 4.69 -20.92 8.13
N HIS A 74 3.79 -21.75 8.64
CA HIS A 74 4.08 -23.12 9.01
C HIS A 74 3.89 -24.05 7.82
N GLY A 75 4.91 -24.84 7.52
CA GLY A 75 4.88 -25.85 6.48
C GLY A 75 4.58 -27.25 7.02
N GLY A 76 4.97 -28.27 6.26
CA GLY A 76 4.84 -29.67 6.63
C GLY A 76 5.82 -30.11 7.72
N VAL A 77 5.51 -31.27 8.35
CA VAL A 77 6.39 -31.91 9.31
C VAL A 77 7.36 -32.84 8.55
N SER A 78 8.65 -32.71 8.82
CA SER A 78 9.69 -33.57 8.27
C SER A 78 9.52 -35.01 8.78
N ARG A 79 9.44 -35.96 7.87
CA ARG A 79 9.37 -37.39 8.26
C ARG A 79 10.68 -37.92 8.88
N LEU A 80 11.79 -37.24 8.63
CA LEU A 80 13.11 -37.64 9.12
C LEU A 80 13.40 -37.05 10.50
N THR A 81 13.08 -35.76 10.73
CA THR A 81 13.40 -35.07 11.98
C THR A 81 12.21 -34.91 12.92
N GLY A 82 10.97 -35.07 12.42
CA GLY A 82 9.76 -34.80 13.18
C GLY A 82 9.48 -33.29 13.37
N GLU A 83 10.33 -32.43 12.85
CA GLU A 83 10.20 -30.97 12.99
C GLU A 83 9.28 -30.37 11.93
N GLN A 84 8.49 -29.40 12.33
CA GLN A 84 7.67 -28.62 11.41
C GLN A 84 8.51 -27.49 10.80
N SER A 85 8.47 -27.36 9.46
CA SER A 85 9.14 -26.24 8.79
C SER A 85 8.44 -24.93 9.11
N LEU A 86 9.22 -23.88 9.35
CA LEU A 86 8.78 -22.53 9.63
C LEU A 86 9.49 -21.57 8.68
N ILE A 87 8.72 -20.65 8.09
CA ILE A 87 9.25 -19.54 7.29
C ILE A 87 8.78 -18.24 7.95
N GLU A 88 9.76 -17.41 8.31
CA GLU A 88 9.52 -16.06 8.82
C GLU A 88 9.56 -15.08 7.66
N LEU A 89 8.43 -14.45 7.37
CA LEU A 89 8.32 -13.44 6.33
C LEU A 89 8.60 -12.05 6.89
N HIS A 90 9.41 -11.29 6.18
CA HIS A 90 9.78 -9.92 6.55
C HIS A 90 9.06 -8.93 5.63
N PRO A 91 8.78 -7.69 6.09
CA PRO A 91 8.06 -6.69 5.30
C PRO A 91 8.79 -6.29 4.00
N ILE A 92 10.11 -6.41 3.98
CA ILE A 92 10.93 -6.13 2.81
C ILE A 92 11.76 -7.38 2.48
N VAL A 93 11.66 -7.84 1.24
CA VAL A 93 12.33 -9.06 0.76
C VAL A 93 13.08 -8.75 -0.53
N ALA A 94 14.39 -8.90 -0.51
CA ALA A 94 15.22 -8.82 -1.71
C ALA A 94 15.45 -10.20 -2.30
N SER A 95 15.23 -10.34 -3.60
CA SER A 95 15.35 -11.62 -4.29
C SER A 95 16.56 -11.68 -5.24
N ARG A 96 17.16 -12.88 -5.32
CA ARG A 96 18.14 -13.22 -6.35
C ARG A 96 17.37 -13.63 -7.60
N GLY A 97 17.46 -12.85 -8.66
CA GLY A 97 16.78 -13.18 -9.91
C GLY A 97 16.69 -11.97 -10.82
N HIS A 98 16.24 -12.22 -12.04
CA HIS A 98 16.04 -11.14 -12.99
C HIS A 98 14.82 -10.30 -12.58
N ALA A 99 15.02 -8.99 -12.48
CA ALA A 99 13.92 -8.06 -12.34
C ALA A 99 12.88 -8.36 -13.44
N ARG A 100 11.60 -8.45 -13.09
CA ARG A 100 10.53 -8.50 -14.09
C ARG A 100 10.68 -7.26 -15.00
N ALA A 101 10.37 -7.42 -16.28
CA ALA A 101 10.53 -6.34 -17.27
C ALA A 101 9.94 -4.98 -16.85
N HIS A 102 8.93 -4.99 -15.97
CA HIS A 102 8.32 -3.79 -15.39
C HIS A 102 9.25 -3.01 -14.47
N ALA A 103 10.15 -3.67 -13.76
CA ALA A 103 11.12 -3.01 -12.88
C ALA A 103 12.20 -2.23 -13.66
N LEU A 104 12.34 -2.50 -14.95
CA LEU A 104 13.26 -1.81 -15.84
C LEU A 104 12.63 -0.57 -16.50
N SER A 105 11.31 -0.45 -16.48
CA SER A 105 10.62 0.72 -17.02
C SER A 105 10.53 1.82 -15.95
N PRO A 106 11.09 3.01 -16.19
CA PRO A 106 11.00 4.12 -15.25
C PRO A 106 9.56 4.66 -15.10
N THR A 107 8.66 4.26 -15.99
CA THR A 107 7.28 4.75 -16.10
C THR A 107 6.30 3.56 -16.13
N PRO A 108 5.24 3.59 -15.34
CA PRO A 108 4.21 2.55 -15.37
C PRO A 108 3.42 2.59 -16.68
N THR A 109 2.87 1.44 -17.06
CA THR A 109 1.94 1.38 -18.20
C THR A 109 0.69 2.20 -17.90
N LEU A 110 0.27 3.04 -18.86
CA LEU A 110 -0.94 3.84 -18.75
C LEU A 110 -2.19 2.95 -18.81
N THR A 111 -2.77 2.72 -17.66
CA THR A 111 -4.07 2.02 -17.49
C THR A 111 -5.04 2.92 -16.74
N ASN A 112 -6.35 2.68 -16.83
CA ASN A 112 -7.33 3.44 -16.05
C ASN A 112 -7.09 3.31 -14.54
N THR A 113 -6.71 2.11 -14.07
CA THR A 113 -6.38 1.89 -12.66
C THR A 113 -5.19 2.75 -12.21
N ALA A 114 -4.13 2.78 -13.00
CA ALA A 114 -2.95 3.57 -12.69
C ALA A 114 -3.23 5.08 -12.79
N LEU A 115 -4.03 5.51 -13.77
CA LEU A 115 -4.46 6.89 -13.91
C LEU A 115 -5.29 7.37 -12.71
N PHE A 116 -6.29 6.58 -12.30
CA PHE A 116 -7.14 6.94 -11.16
C PHE A 116 -6.36 6.95 -9.85
N ALA A 117 -5.38 6.05 -9.67
CA ALA A 117 -4.48 6.07 -8.53
C ALA A 117 -3.59 7.32 -8.53
N ARG A 118 -3.00 7.74 -9.69
CA ARG A 118 -2.22 8.97 -9.82
C ARG A 118 -3.02 10.19 -9.38
N ASP A 119 -4.27 10.30 -9.82
CA ASP A 119 -5.14 11.43 -9.54
C ASP A 119 -5.94 11.25 -8.24
N ALA A 120 -5.56 10.29 -7.40
CA ALA A 120 -6.20 10.02 -6.09
C ALA A 120 -7.72 9.80 -6.16
N HIS A 121 -8.24 9.24 -7.27
CA HIS A 121 -9.67 9.06 -7.55
C HIS A 121 -10.47 10.38 -7.61
N LEU A 122 -9.78 11.51 -7.76
CA LEU A 122 -10.40 12.83 -7.90
C LEU A 122 -10.72 13.12 -9.37
N CYS A 123 -11.89 13.71 -9.62
CA CYS A 123 -12.17 14.36 -10.91
C CYS A 123 -11.35 15.65 -11.02
N LEU A 124 -10.42 15.75 -11.98
CA LEU A 124 -9.55 16.92 -12.12
C LEU A 124 -10.26 18.17 -12.67
N TYR A 125 -11.58 18.11 -12.86
CA TYR A 125 -12.39 19.28 -13.24
C TYR A 125 -13.22 19.82 -12.06
N CYS A 126 -13.89 18.95 -11.28
CA CYS A 126 -14.75 19.39 -10.20
C CYS A 126 -14.15 19.17 -8.81
N GLY A 127 -13.04 18.44 -8.66
CA GLY A 127 -12.37 18.23 -7.39
C GLY A 127 -13.02 17.22 -6.45
N HIS A 128 -14.13 16.60 -6.86
CA HIS A 128 -14.77 15.58 -6.02
C HIS A 128 -14.15 14.21 -6.22
N GLU A 129 -14.07 13.45 -5.14
CA GLU A 129 -13.67 12.05 -5.15
C GLU A 129 -14.82 11.16 -5.60
N PHE A 130 -14.51 10.13 -6.40
CA PHE A 130 -15.48 9.17 -6.91
C PHE A 130 -14.93 7.75 -6.80
N SER A 131 -15.83 6.79 -6.59
CA SER A 131 -15.47 5.38 -6.75
C SER A 131 -15.18 5.05 -8.22
N ARG A 132 -14.32 4.06 -8.44
CA ARG A 132 -13.82 3.67 -9.77
C ARG A 132 -14.88 3.53 -10.88
N PRO A 133 -16.09 2.95 -10.63
CA PRO A 133 -17.13 2.84 -11.67
C PRO A 133 -17.66 4.18 -12.20
N HIS A 134 -17.46 5.28 -11.46
CA HIS A 134 -17.93 6.62 -11.83
C HIS A 134 -16.85 7.48 -12.47
N LEU A 135 -15.65 6.93 -12.65
CA LEU A 135 -14.50 7.62 -13.22
C LEU A 135 -14.22 7.16 -14.65
N THR A 136 -13.73 8.10 -15.44
CA THR A 136 -13.32 7.89 -16.83
C THR A 136 -11.95 8.53 -17.07
N ARG A 137 -11.26 8.03 -18.12
CA ARG A 137 -10.11 8.72 -18.71
C ARG A 137 -10.62 9.80 -19.66
N ASP A 138 -10.19 11.03 -19.45
CA ASP A 138 -10.41 12.14 -20.38
C ASP A 138 -9.09 12.61 -20.97
N HIS A 139 -9.12 12.96 -22.25
CA HIS A 139 -7.96 13.51 -22.97
C HIS A 139 -8.04 15.04 -22.95
N VAL A 140 -7.05 15.70 -22.36
CA VAL A 140 -6.96 17.17 -22.27
C VAL A 140 -7.03 17.80 -23.66
N LEU A 141 -6.15 17.37 -24.57
CA LEU A 141 -6.29 17.58 -26.00
C LEU A 141 -7.02 16.37 -26.58
N PRO A 142 -8.24 16.53 -27.13
CA PRO A 142 -9.03 15.41 -27.63
C PRO A 142 -8.31 14.62 -28.74
N LEU A 143 -8.51 13.31 -28.77
CA LEU A 143 -7.94 12.43 -29.81
C LEU A 143 -8.37 12.88 -31.21
N SER A 144 -9.61 13.35 -31.36
CA SER A 144 -10.16 13.87 -32.65
C SER A 144 -9.44 15.10 -33.18
N THR A 145 -8.72 15.83 -32.34
CA THR A 145 -7.94 17.01 -32.71
C THR A 145 -6.43 16.77 -32.63
N GLY A 146 -5.99 15.51 -32.67
CA GLY A 146 -4.57 15.15 -32.70
C GLY A 146 -3.95 14.86 -31.32
N GLY A 147 -4.73 14.85 -30.25
CA GLY A 147 -4.27 14.41 -28.93
C GLY A 147 -3.77 12.96 -28.94
N LYS A 148 -2.88 12.64 -28.01
CA LYS A 148 -2.31 11.28 -27.85
C LYS A 148 -2.75 10.67 -26.53
N ASP A 149 -2.86 9.33 -26.47
CA ASP A 149 -3.13 8.59 -25.25
C ASP A 149 -1.82 8.38 -24.47
N VAL A 150 -1.36 9.43 -23.83
CA VAL A 150 -0.12 9.48 -23.03
C VAL A 150 -0.38 10.13 -21.69
N TRP A 151 0.47 9.85 -20.71
CA TRP A 151 0.34 10.33 -19.33
C TRP A 151 0.15 11.85 -19.23
N GLU A 152 0.84 12.61 -20.06
CA GLU A 152 0.82 14.08 -20.06
C GLU A 152 -0.41 14.68 -20.74
N ASN A 153 -1.26 13.84 -21.37
CA ASN A 153 -2.48 14.28 -22.05
C ASN A 153 -3.75 13.67 -21.45
N VAL A 154 -3.67 12.87 -20.40
CA VAL A 154 -4.85 12.22 -19.79
C VAL A 154 -5.02 12.62 -18.35
N VAL A 155 -6.29 12.75 -17.94
CA VAL A 155 -6.70 13.07 -16.58
C VAL A 155 -7.88 12.21 -16.16
N THR A 156 -8.03 12.01 -14.85
CA THR A 156 -9.21 11.40 -14.27
C THR A 156 -10.37 12.39 -14.28
N ALA A 157 -11.51 12.00 -14.83
CA ALA A 157 -12.74 12.79 -14.84
C ALA A 157 -13.94 11.95 -14.43
N CYS A 158 -14.92 12.52 -13.74
CA CYS A 158 -16.21 11.89 -13.56
C CYS A 158 -17.00 11.91 -14.88
N PHE A 159 -17.96 10.99 -15.05
CA PHE A 159 -18.79 10.91 -16.27
C PHE A 159 -19.44 12.24 -16.63
N HIS A 160 -19.95 12.97 -15.63
CA HIS A 160 -20.61 14.26 -15.85
C HIS A 160 -19.65 15.31 -16.45
N CYS A 161 -18.48 15.49 -15.83
CA CYS A 161 -17.48 16.45 -16.31
C CYS A 161 -16.94 16.06 -17.68
N ASN A 162 -16.64 14.76 -17.90
CA ASN A 162 -16.16 14.27 -19.18
C ASN A 162 -17.18 14.50 -20.30
N SER A 163 -18.45 14.16 -20.08
CA SER A 163 -19.53 14.42 -21.03
C SER A 163 -19.73 15.90 -21.32
N ARG A 164 -19.68 16.76 -20.27
CA ARG A 164 -19.78 18.22 -20.42
C ARG A 164 -18.62 18.79 -21.24
N LYS A 165 -17.38 18.31 -21.02
CA LYS A 165 -16.20 18.74 -21.79
C LYS A 165 -16.29 18.28 -23.25
N SER A 166 -16.72 17.03 -23.48
CA SER A 166 -16.82 16.46 -24.83
C SER A 166 -15.51 16.61 -25.62
N ASN A 167 -15.58 16.81 -26.93
CA ASN A 167 -14.44 16.96 -27.84
C ASN A 167 -13.81 18.38 -27.83
N ARG A 168 -13.84 19.06 -26.69
CA ARG A 168 -13.25 20.41 -26.53
C ARG A 168 -12.05 20.33 -25.60
N THR A 169 -11.13 21.28 -25.77
CA THR A 169 -10.08 21.46 -24.76
C THR A 169 -10.68 22.05 -23.48
N PRO A 170 -10.01 21.96 -22.32
CA PRO A 170 -10.46 22.57 -21.06
C PRO A 170 -10.78 24.07 -21.23
N GLN A 171 -9.96 24.79 -21.99
CA GLN A 171 -10.15 26.21 -22.27
C GLN A 171 -11.44 26.46 -23.08
N GLN A 172 -11.65 25.68 -24.15
CA GLN A 172 -12.86 25.80 -25.01
C GLN A 172 -14.14 25.40 -24.24
N ALA A 173 -14.01 24.49 -23.27
CA ALA A 173 -15.14 24.07 -22.43
C ALA A 173 -15.39 24.99 -21.22
N HIS A 174 -14.52 25.97 -20.98
CA HIS A 174 -14.48 26.78 -19.75
C HIS A 174 -14.42 25.92 -18.48
N MET A 175 -13.61 24.84 -18.53
CA MET A 175 -13.43 23.88 -17.45
C MET A 175 -11.93 23.77 -17.12
N PRO A 176 -11.39 24.64 -16.26
CA PRO A 176 -9.99 24.60 -15.91
C PRO A 176 -9.64 23.31 -15.19
N LEU A 177 -8.44 22.77 -15.46
CA LEU A 177 -7.90 21.64 -14.74
C LEU A 177 -7.39 22.09 -13.36
N LEU A 178 -7.62 21.27 -12.36
CA LEU A 178 -7.10 21.49 -11.00
C LEU A 178 -5.61 21.21 -10.88
N ALA A 179 -5.08 20.32 -11.75
CA ALA A 179 -3.66 20.01 -11.83
C ALA A 179 -3.25 19.69 -13.26
N VAL A 180 -1.98 19.94 -13.58
CA VAL A 180 -1.41 19.58 -14.87
C VAL A 180 -1.12 18.08 -14.91
N PRO A 181 -1.56 17.35 -15.97
CA PRO A 181 -1.24 15.93 -16.09
C PRO A 181 0.27 15.73 -16.26
N TYR A 182 0.80 14.72 -15.60
CA TYR A 182 2.23 14.40 -15.60
C TYR A 182 2.45 12.89 -15.74
N ARG A 183 3.67 12.51 -16.03
CA ARG A 183 4.11 11.11 -16.10
C ARG A 183 4.63 10.66 -14.74
N PRO A 184 3.97 9.70 -14.06
CA PRO A 184 4.44 9.22 -12.77
C PRO A 184 5.70 8.35 -12.92
N SER A 185 6.56 8.36 -11.92
CA SER A 185 7.62 7.37 -11.79
C SER A 185 7.05 6.02 -11.34
N TRP A 186 7.81 4.93 -11.55
CA TRP A 186 7.40 3.61 -11.09
C TRP A 186 7.21 3.55 -9.56
N ILE A 187 8.11 4.17 -8.80
CA ILE A 187 8.05 4.22 -7.34
C ILE A 187 6.80 4.96 -6.88
N GLU A 188 6.52 6.12 -7.47
CA GLU A 188 5.32 6.90 -7.17
C GLU A 188 4.05 6.09 -7.46
N HIS A 189 4.00 5.40 -8.60
CA HIS A 189 2.89 4.51 -8.94
C HIS A 189 2.67 3.42 -7.89
N LEU A 190 3.73 2.78 -7.41
CA LEU A 190 3.64 1.77 -6.35
C LEU A 190 3.09 2.34 -5.05
N ILE A 191 3.54 3.53 -4.64
CA ILE A 191 3.05 4.23 -3.45
C ILE A 191 1.57 4.56 -3.60
N LEU A 192 1.19 5.21 -4.70
CA LEU A 192 -0.18 5.67 -4.94
C LEU A 192 -1.17 4.53 -5.13
N SER A 193 -0.75 3.42 -5.76
CA SER A 193 -1.58 2.23 -5.96
C SER A 193 -1.83 1.44 -4.67
N ASN A 194 -1.03 1.65 -3.65
CA ASN A 194 -1.06 0.89 -2.39
C ASN A 194 -1.19 1.80 -1.15
N ARG A 195 -1.83 2.95 -1.29
CA ARG A 195 -2.03 3.91 -0.18
C ARG A 195 -2.60 3.28 1.09
N ASN A 196 -3.49 2.30 0.94
CA ASN A 196 -4.10 1.61 2.08
C ASN A 196 -3.10 0.74 2.88
N ILE A 197 -1.94 0.40 2.31
CA ILE A 197 -0.88 -0.36 2.99
C ILE A 197 0.01 0.59 3.80
N LEU A 198 0.15 1.83 3.33
CA LEU A 198 0.98 2.86 3.94
C LEU A 198 0.20 3.78 4.88
N ALA A 199 -1.14 3.64 4.93
CA ALA A 199 -1.94 4.30 5.96
C ALA A 199 -1.55 3.72 7.32
N ASP A 200 -0.98 4.58 8.15
CA ASP A 200 -0.51 4.24 9.48
C ASP A 200 -1.62 3.55 10.28
N PRO A 201 -1.39 2.33 10.83
CA PRO A 201 -2.36 1.66 11.70
C PRO A 201 -2.59 2.40 13.04
N MET A 202 -1.97 3.57 13.25
CA MET A 202 -2.06 4.37 14.47
C MET A 202 -2.87 5.68 14.32
N ALA A 203 -3.63 5.85 13.23
CA ALA A 203 -4.56 6.96 13.08
C ALA A 203 -5.99 6.57 13.46
#